data_a89efc9855cbeaf3cc2ce1b16f75bf22
#
_entry.id   a89efc9855cbeaf3cc2ce1b16f75bf22
#
_cell.length_a   1.000
_cell.length_b   1.000
_cell.length_c   1.000
_cell.angle_alpha   90.00
_cell.angle_beta   90.00
_cell.angle_gamma   90.00
#
_symmetry.space_group_name_H-M   'P 1'
#
loop_
_entity.id
_entity.type
_entity.pdbx_description
1 polymer ?
#
loop_
_entity_poly.entity_id
_entity_poly.type
_entity_poly.pdbx_seq_one_letter_code
_entity_poly.pdbx_strand_id
1 'polypeptide(L)'
;MFTDSTLDSIKKELDAAFQAKKAGNEGKMRVCARRAAGIAARNYLQNQGIAVINANAIHCLEQLKDTQIPLTCILRVDKLIQRVDTNFMLPAEIDLYMEASALVNELIAL
;
A
#
# COMPACT_ATOMS: atom_id res chain seq x y z
N MET A 1 -14.81 -3.45 8.02
CA MET A 1 -15.23 -3.61 6.62
C MET A 1 -14.85 -2.36 5.82
N PHE A 2 -14.47 -2.55 4.56
CA PHE A 2 -14.11 -1.43 3.68
C PHE A 2 -15.38 -0.80 3.13
N THR A 3 -15.52 0.53 3.27
CA THR A 3 -16.66 1.24 2.73
C THR A 3 -16.49 1.47 1.23
N ASP A 4 -17.60 1.75 0.54
CA ASP A 4 -17.57 2.07 -0.89
C ASP A 4 -16.68 3.30 -1.17
N SER A 5 -16.75 4.31 -0.31
CA SER A 5 -15.92 5.51 -0.43
C SER A 5 -14.43 5.18 -0.32
N THR A 6 -14.07 4.32 0.64
CA THR A 6 -12.68 3.87 0.81
C THR A 6 -12.22 3.07 -0.41
N LEU A 7 -13.05 2.15 -0.89
CA LEU A 7 -12.73 1.35 -2.08
C LEU A 7 -12.53 2.23 -3.31
N ASP A 8 -13.36 3.26 -3.49
CA ASP A 8 -13.22 4.20 -4.59
C ASP A 8 -11.89 4.97 -4.51
N SER A 9 -11.51 5.41 -3.31
CA SER A 9 -10.25 6.12 -3.11
C SER A 9 -9.05 5.21 -3.43
N ILE A 10 -9.10 3.95 -2.98
CA ILE A 10 -8.06 2.97 -3.27
C ILE A 10 -7.97 2.75 -4.79
N LYS A 11 -9.11 2.57 -5.44
CA LYS A 11 -9.16 2.33 -6.89
C LYS A 11 -8.56 3.49 -7.66
N LYS A 12 -8.88 4.74 -7.29
CA LYS A 12 -8.31 5.91 -7.95
C LYS A 12 -6.79 5.91 -7.87
N GLU A 13 -6.23 5.61 -6.70
CA GLU A 13 -4.78 5.58 -6.52
C GLU A 13 -4.14 4.41 -7.28
N LEU A 14 -4.77 3.24 -7.29
CA LEU A 14 -4.27 2.09 -8.06
C LEU A 14 -4.34 2.36 -9.56
N ASP A 15 -5.42 2.97 -10.05
CA ASP A 15 -5.54 3.33 -11.47
C ASP A 15 -4.46 4.35 -11.85
N ALA A 16 -4.21 5.34 -11.00
CA ALA A 16 -3.16 6.32 -11.23
C ALA A 16 -1.77 5.65 -11.26
N ALA A 17 -1.53 4.70 -10.35
CA ALA A 17 -0.28 3.94 -10.33
C ALA A 17 -0.11 3.13 -11.62
N PHE A 18 -1.17 2.47 -12.07
CA PHE A 18 -1.14 1.68 -13.29
C PHE A 18 -0.83 2.54 -14.51
N GLN A 19 -1.49 3.69 -14.64
CA GLN A 19 -1.26 4.61 -15.75
C GLN A 19 0.17 5.16 -15.73
N ALA A 20 0.69 5.50 -14.54
CA ALA A 20 2.06 5.97 -14.39
C ALA A 20 3.06 4.89 -14.79
N LYS A 21 2.80 3.64 -14.39
CA LYS A 21 3.64 2.49 -14.77
C LYS A 21 3.69 2.33 -16.29
N LYS A 22 2.52 2.41 -16.95
CA LYS A 22 2.45 2.31 -18.42
C LYS A 22 3.17 3.44 -19.11
N ALA A 23 3.17 4.63 -18.53
CA ALA A 23 3.85 5.81 -19.07
C ALA A 23 5.35 5.84 -18.77
N GLY A 24 5.87 4.84 -18.02
CA GLY A 24 7.26 4.81 -17.62
C GLY A 24 7.61 5.76 -16.49
N ASN A 25 6.61 6.31 -15.79
CA ASN A 25 6.82 7.23 -14.67
C ASN A 25 6.83 6.44 -13.36
N GLU A 26 7.98 5.85 -13.05
CA GLU A 26 8.12 4.99 -11.86
C GLU A 26 7.94 5.75 -10.55
N GLY A 27 8.42 6.99 -10.48
CA GLY A 27 8.28 7.81 -9.28
C GLY A 27 6.82 8.00 -8.89
N LYS A 28 5.99 8.40 -9.87
CA LYS A 28 4.56 8.57 -9.65
C LYS A 28 3.88 7.25 -9.34
N MET A 29 4.26 6.18 -10.04
CA MET A 29 3.71 4.84 -9.78
C MET A 29 3.94 4.44 -8.33
N ARG A 30 5.16 4.61 -7.81
CA ARG A 30 5.48 4.26 -6.44
C ARG A 30 4.68 5.07 -5.43
N VAL A 31 4.55 6.38 -5.64
CA VAL A 31 3.78 7.24 -4.75
C VAL A 31 2.32 6.82 -4.70
N CYS A 32 1.71 6.62 -5.87
CA CYS A 32 0.30 6.23 -5.95
C CYS A 32 0.06 4.84 -5.37
N ALA A 33 0.96 3.89 -5.62
CA ALA A 33 0.85 2.54 -5.06
C ALA A 33 0.91 2.57 -3.53
N ARG A 34 1.84 3.33 -2.95
CA ARG A 34 1.93 3.47 -1.51
C ARG A 34 0.70 4.14 -0.91
N ARG A 35 0.15 5.13 -1.60
CA ARG A 35 -1.09 5.78 -1.15
C ARG A 35 -2.26 4.79 -1.12
N ALA A 36 -2.42 3.99 -2.16
CA ALA A 36 -3.47 2.98 -2.20
C ALA A 36 -3.34 2.00 -1.04
N ALA A 37 -2.14 1.47 -0.83
CA ALA A 37 -1.85 0.53 0.25
C ALA A 37 -2.06 1.19 1.62
N GLY A 38 -1.66 2.45 1.78
CA GLY A 38 -1.83 3.21 3.02
C GLY A 38 -3.29 3.43 3.37
N ILE A 39 -4.14 3.73 2.38
CA ILE A 39 -5.58 3.88 2.59
C ILE A 39 -6.17 2.55 3.09
N ALA A 40 -5.78 1.44 2.47
CA ALA A 40 -6.25 0.12 2.87
C ALA A 40 -5.78 -0.23 4.28
N ALA A 41 -4.51 0.03 4.60
CA ALA A 41 -3.95 -0.22 5.92
C ALA A 41 -4.69 0.58 6.99
N ARG A 42 -4.91 1.87 6.75
CA ARG A 42 -5.61 2.75 7.67
C ARG A 42 -7.03 2.23 7.94
N ASN A 43 -7.74 1.86 6.89
CA ASN A 43 -9.10 1.37 7.03
C ASN A 43 -9.14 0.06 7.81
N TYR A 44 -8.21 -0.85 7.53
CA TYR A 44 -8.09 -2.10 8.26
C TYR A 44 -7.84 -1.86 9.75
N LEU A 45 -6.91 -0.96 10.08
CA LEU A 45 -6.61 -0.61 11.48
C LEU A 45 -7.85 -0.08 12.19
N GLN A 46 -8.58 0.84 11.54
CA GLN A 46 -9.79 1.42 12.09
C GLN A 46 -10.86 0.35 12.33
N ASN A 47 -11.02 -0.58 11.39
CA ASN A 47 -11.99 -1.67 11.54
C ASN A 47 -11.64 -2.63 12.69
N GLN A 48 -10.36 -2.73 13.03
CA GLN A 48 -9.91 -3.55 14.15
C GLN A 48 -9.96 -2.80 15.48
N GLY A 49 -10.45 -1.56 15.47
CA GLY A 49 -10.50 -0.75 16.68
C GLY A 49 -9.15 -0.22 17.11
N ILE A 50 -8.16 -0.21 16.21
CA ILE A 50 -6.81 0.26 16.50
C ILE A 50 -6.70 1.73 16.13
N ALA A 51 -6.24 2.57 17.07
CA ALA A 51 -6.06 3.98 16.81
C ALA A 51 -4.94 4.20 15.80
N VAL A 52 -5.22 4.97 14.76
CA VAL A 52 -4.22 5.35 13.76
C VAL A 52 -3.41 6.52 14.31
N ILE A 53 -2.12 6.28 14.55
CA ILE A 53 -1.23 7.26 15.18
C ILE A 53 -0.88 8.38 14.20
N ASN A 54 -0.64 8.00 12.93
CA ASN A 54 -0.28 8.95 11.88
C ASN A 54 -0.92 8.49 10.57
N ALA A 55 -1.66 9.39 9.91
CA ALA A 55 -2.38 9.07 8.68
C ALA A 55 -1.48 8.97 7.44
N ASN A 56 -0.18 9.24 7.56
CA ASN A 56 0.78 9.07 6.47
C ASN A 56 0.81 7.60 6.02
N ALA A 57 0.88 7.37 4.69
CA ALA A 57 0.82 6.02 4.14
C ALA A 57 1.88 5.09 4.72
N ILE A 58 3.13 5.55 4.80
CA ILE A 58 4.23 4.73 5.33
C ILE A 58 3.97 4.37 6.79
N HIS A 59 3.53 5.34 7.60
CA HIS A 59 3.26 5.08 9.02
C HIS A 59 2.08 4.13 9.22
N CYS A 60 1.04 4.23 8.39
CA CYS A 60 -0.08 3.29 8.45
C CYS A 60 0.38 1.87 8.10
N LEU A 61 1.23 1.73 7.09
CA LEU A 61 1.78 0.43 6.71
C LEU A 61 2.67 -0.14 7.80
N GLU A 62 3.52 0.68 8.40
CA GLU A 62 4.35 0.23 9.52
C GLU A 62 3.50 -0.22 10.71
N GLN A 63 2.46 0.53 11.04
CA GLN A 63 1.56 0.18 12.13
C GLN A 63 0.80 -1.12 11.82
N LEU A 64 0.46 -1.35 10.55
CA LEU A 64 -0.20 -2.58 10.12
C LEU A 64 0.64 -3.82 10.45
N LYS A 65 1.96 -3.72 10.36
CA LYS A 65 2.86 -4.83 10.67
C LYS A 65 2.80 -5.27 12.13
N ASP A 66 2.35 -4.39 13.02
CA ASP A 66 2.23 -4.72 14.45
C ASP A 66 0.93 -5.46 14.77
N THR A 67 0.09 -5.69 13.76
CA THR A 67 -1.16 -6.43 13.94
C THR A 67 -0.99 -7.89 13.53
N GLN A 68 -1.99 -8.72 13.87
CA GLN A 68 -1.98 -10.13 13.51
C GLN A 68 -2.51 -10.31 12.08
N ILE A 69 -1.67 -10.06 11.11
CA ILE A 69 -1.98 -10.27 9.69
C ILE A 69 -1.13 -11.42 9.15
N PRO A 70 -1.57 -12.07 8.06
CA PRO A 70 -0.78 -13.14 7.44
C PRO A 70 0.62 -12.68 7.06
N LEU A 71 1.58 -13.60 7.11
CA LEU A 71 2.97 -13.31 6.74
C LEU A 71 3.09 -12.73 5.33
N THR A 72 2.25 -13.20 4.40
CA THR A 72 2.23 -12.65 3.03
C THR A 72 1.95 -11.15 3.02
N CYS A 73 1.05 -10.68 3.88
CA CYS A 73 0.77 -9.25 4.01
C CYS A 73 1.97 -8.51 4.56
N ILE A 74 2.63 -9.06 5.58
CA ILE A 74 3.83 -8.43 6.17
C ILE A 74 4.93 -8.29 5.12
N LEU A 75 5.15 -9.32 4.31
CA LEU A 75 6.18 -9.28 3.26
C LEU A 75 5.86 -8.22 2.21
N ARG A 76 4.59 -8.04 1.86
CA ARG A 76 4.18 -7.01 0.92
C ARG A 76 4.36 -5.60 1.50
N VAL A 77 4.02 -5.44 2.77
CA VAL A 77 4.24 -4.16 3.47
C VAL A 77 5.73 -3.81 3.46
N ASP A 78 6.61 -4.77 3.76
CA ASP A 78 8.04 -4.54 3.77
C ASP A 78 8.53 -4.03 2.41
N LYS A 79 8.03 -4.60 1.32
CA LYS A 79 8.40 -4.13 -0.03
C LYS A 79 7.86 -2.73 -0.30
N LEU A 80 6.65 -2.43 0.15
CA LEU A 80 6.02 -1.13 -0.08
C LEU A 80 6.70 0.00 0.69
N ILE A 81 7.20 -0.26 1.89
CA ILE A 81 7.88 0.75 2.70
C ILE A 81 9.38 0.83 2.41
N GLN A 82 9.92 -0.08 1.59
CA GLN A 82 11.32 -0.07 1.22
C GLN A 82 11.67 1.21 0.48
N ARG A 83 12.71 1.89 0.95
CA ARG A 83 13.18 3.13 0.32
C ARG A 83 14.08 2.80 -0.86
N VAL A 84 14.15 3.74 -1.83
CA VAL A 84 15.13 3.63 -2.89
C VAL A 84 16.53 3.70 -2.28
N ASP A 85 17.49 3.04 -2.94
CA ASP A 85 18.88 3.05 -2.50
C ASP A 85 19.55 4.40 -2.83
N THR A 86 20.86 4.47 -2.60
CA THR A 86 21.63 5.71 -2.87
C THR A 86 21.63 6.10 -4.35
N ASN A 87 21.30 5.17 -5.23
CA ASN A 87 21.19 5.42 -6.67
C ASN A 87 19.74 5.71 -7.06
N PHE A 88 18.85 5.84 -6.10
CA PHE A 88 17.42 6.09 -6.30
C PHE A 88 16.73 4.99 -7.11
N MET A 89 17.17 3.75 -6.94
CA MET A 89 16.59 2.60 -7.64
C MET A 89 16.11 1.56 -6.63
N LEU A 90 14.94 0.97 -6.93
CA LEU A 90 14.48 -0.22 -6.22
C LEU A 90 15.06 -1.46 -6.90
N PRO A 91 15.15 -2.58 -6.17
CA PRO A 91 15.47 -3.86 -6.81
C PRO A 91 14.55 -4.10 -8.01
N ALA A 92 15.12 -4.60 -9.11
CA ALA A 92 14.40 -4.71 -10.38
C ALA A 92 13.16 -5.60 -10.30
N GLU A 93 13.17 -6.59 -9.41
CA GLU A 93 12.07 -7.54 -9.23
C GLU A 93 10.91 -7.00 -8.41
N ILE A 94 11.04 -5.81 -7.82
CA ILE A 94 9.96 -5.22 -7.01
C ILE A 94 9.09 -4.32 -7.87
N ASP A 95 7.82 -4.68 -7.97
CA ASP A 95 6.80 -3.89 -8.65
C ASP A 95 5.79 -3.43 -7.58
N LEU A 96 5.90 -2.17 -7.16
CA LEU A 96 5.06 -1.66 -6.08
C LEU A 96 3.58 -1.63 -6.44
N TYR A 97 3.23 -1.46 -7.72
CA TYR A 97 1.84 -1.55 -8.13
C TYR A 97 1.27 -2.95 -7.83
N MET A 98 2.00 -4.00 -8.20
CA MET A 98 1.57 -5.37 -7.95
C MET A 98 1.50 -5.66 -6.45
N GLU A 99 2.49 -5.20 -5.68
CA GLU A 99 2.51 -5.41 -4.24
C GLU A 99 1.33 -4.70 -3.55
N ALA A 100 1.04 -3.46 -3.96
CA ALA A 100 -0.08 -2.72 -3.40
C ALA A 100 -1.42 -3.37 -3.75
N SER A 101 -1.61 -3.75 -5.02
CA SER A 101 -2.84 -4.43 -5.45
C SER A 101 -3.08 -5.72 -4.67
N ALA A 102 -2.04 -6.53 -4.51
CA ALA A 102 -2.15 -7.80 -3.79
C ALA A 102 -2.43 -7.56 -2.31
N LEU A 103 -1.76 -6.60 -1.69
CA LEU A 103 -2.01 -6.28 -0.27
C LEU A 103 -3.45 -5.82 -0.06
N VAL A 104 -3.95 -4.92 -0.91
CA VAL A 104 -5.33 -4.44 -0.82
C VAL A 104 -6.30 -5.62 -0.90
N ASN A 105 -6.12 -6.51 -1.87
CA ASN A 105 -6.99 -7.66 -2.03
C ASN A 105 -6.94 -8.60 -0.82
N GLU A 106 -5.76 -8.82 -0.27
CA GLU A 106 -5.61 -9.66 0.93
C GLU A 106 -6.30 -9.04 2.14
N LEU A 107 -6.15 -7.73 2.34
CA LEU A 107 -6.78 -7.04 3.47
C LEU A 107 -8.31 -7.05 3.36
N ILE A 108 -8.85 -6.88 2.15
CA ILE A 108 -10.29 -6.94 1.93
C ILE A 108 -10.83 -8.34 2.26
N ALA A 109 -10.06 -9.38 1.99
CA ALA A 109 -10.46 -10.76 2.21
C ALA A 109 -10.37 -11.22 3.68
N LEU A 110 -9.72 -10.45 4.53
CA LEU A 110 -9.55 -10.84 5.95
C LEU A 110 -10.85 -10.70 6.78
#